data_4939bfe35a9a1d2ca66f49a392036a50
#
_entry.id   4939bfe35a9a1d2ca66f49a392036a50
#
_cell.length_a   1.000
_cell.length_b   1.000
_cell.length_c   1.000
_cell.angle_alpha   90.00
_cell.angle_beta   90.00
_cell.angle_gamma   90.00
#
_symmetry.space_group_name_H-M   'P 1'
#
loop_
_entity.id
_entity.type
_entity.pdbx_description
1 polymer ?
#
loop_
_entity_poly.entity_id
_entity_poly.type
_entity_poly.pdbx_seq_one_letter_code
_entity_poly.pdbx_strand_id
1 'polypeptide(L)'
;DATRWYMISNANPWENLKFDIEGIDEVRRKFFGTLYNTYSFFALYANVDGFNYAEKQVEDRPEIDRWILSELNLLIKDVKALYEDYEPTRVAREISTFVNDNLSNWYVRLCRRRFWKGDYSDDKISAYQTLYTCLETVAKLSAPIAPFFMDQLFQDLNKVTGKDSVNSIHLTDFPVADESLIDT
;
A
#
# COMPACT_ATOMS: atom_id res chain seq x y z
N ASP A 1 6.93 13.68 6.90
CA ASP A 1 5.69 13.00 6.51
C ASP A 1 4.82 12.58 7.69
N ALA A 2 5.39 12.08 8.80
CA ALA A 2 4.59 11.71 9.96
C ALA A 2 3.77 12.88 10.52
N THR A 3 4.37 14.07 10.62
CA THR A 3 3.67 15.29 11.04
C THR A 3 2.55 15.67 10.06
N ARG A 4 2.80 15.60 8.73
CA ARG A 4 1.76 15.88 7.71
C ARG A 4 0.59 14.92 7.86
N TRP A 5 0.89 13.61 7.99
CA TRP A 5 -0.12 12.59 8.16
C TRP A 5 -0.93 12.78 9.44
N TYR A 6 -0.25 13.07 10.55
CA TYR A 6 -0.91 13.38 11.83
C TYR A 6 -1.86 14.56 11.71
N MET A 7 -1.40 15.68 11.15
CA MET A 7 -2.21 16.90 11.02
C MET A 7 -3.46 16.66 10.17
N ILE A 8 -3.33 15.87 9.09
CA ILE A 8 -4.43 15.60 8.18
C ILE A 8 -5.39 14.54 8.72
N SER A 9 -4.87 13.45 9.32
CA SER A 9 -5.70 12.34 9.78
C SER A 9 -6.41 12.59 11.11
N ASN A 10 -5.86 13.48 11.95
CA ASN A 10 -6.35 13.69 13.31
C ASN A 10 -7.58 14.61 13.39
N ALA A 11 -7.62 15.66 12.60
CA ALA A 11 -8.74 16.60 12.52
C ALA A 11 -9.01 17.04 11.08
N ASN A 12 -10.26 17.41 10.82
CA ASN A 12 -10.60 17.98 9.52
C ASN A 12 -9.88 19.33 9.31
N PRO A 13 -9.59 19.75 8.07
CA PRO A 13 -8.85 20.98 7.79
C PRO A 13 -9.49 22.26 8.35
N TRP A 14 -10.81 22.24 8.57
CA TRP A 14 -11.58 23.37 9.11
C TRP A 14 -11.77 23.31 10.65
N GLU A 15 -11.23 22.30 11.30
CA GLU A 15 -11.30 22.12 12.75
C GLU A 15 -10.00 22.53 13.44
N ASN A 16 -10.11 22.94 14.70
CA ASN A 16 -8.94 23.25 15.51
C ASN A 16 -8.22 21.98 15.92
N LEU A 17 -6.98 21.83 15.47
CA LEU A 17 -6.09 20.73 15.86
C LEU A 17 -5.31 21.14 17.11
N LYS A 18 -5.43 20.37 18.19
CA LYS A 18 -4.49 20.42 19.29
C LYS A 18 -3.22 19.66 18.90
N PHE A 19 -2.14 20.38 18.67
CA PHE A 19 -0.86 19.77 18.31
C PHE A 19 -0.30 18.95 19.47
N ASP A 20 0.01 17.68 19.19
CA ASP A 20 0.56 16.74 20.15
C ASP A 20 1.70 15.92 19.52
N ILE A 21 2.86 15.94 20.15
CA ILE A 21 4.04 15.20 19.72
C ILE A 21 3.85 13.68 19.87
N GLU A 22 3.16 13.26 20.91
CA GLU A 22 2.86 11.84 21.13
C GLU A 22 1.98 11.27 20.02
N GLY A 23 1.03 12.07 19.51
CA GLY A 23 0.20 11.70 18.36
C GLY A 23 1.00 11.54 17.07
N ILE A 24 2.03 12.37 16.86
CA ILE A 24 2.97 12.20 15.71
C ILE A 24 3.76 10.91 15.85
N ASP A 25 4.25 10.59 17.04
CA ASP A 25 4.96 9.33 17.31
C ASP A 25 4.05 8.11 17.14
N GLU A 26 2.78 8.23 17.49
CA GLU A 26 1.80 7.18 17.26
C GLU A 26 1.61 6.91 15.75
N VAL A 27 1.41 7.93 14.94
CA VAL A 27 1.33 7.81 13.47
C VAL A 27 2.59 7.21 12.89
N ARG A 28 3.77 7.68 13.35
CA ARG A 28 5.06 7.14 12.92
C ARG A 28 5.18 5.64 13.18
N ARG A 29 4.72 5.16 14.35
CA ARG A 29 4.78 3.74 14.72
C ARG A 29 3.67 2.91 14.06
N LYS A 30 2.41 3.38 14.13
CA LYS A 30 1.25 2.59 13.73
C LYS A 30 1.04 2.57 12.22
N PHE A 31 1.25 3.67 11.52
CA PHE A 31 1.06 3.73 10.08
C PHE A 31 2.38 3.51 9.32
N PHE A 32 3.33 4.44 9.44
CA PHE A 32 4.59 4.33 8.70
C PHE A 32 5.42 3.11 9.12
N GLY A 33 5.46 2.80 10.41
CA GLY A 33 6.14 1.61 10.92
C GLY A 33 5.52 0.32 10.40
N THR A 34 4.19 0.22 10.34
CA THR A 34 3.50 -0.95 9.78
C THR A 34 3.76 -1.09 8.29
N LEU A 35 3.66 0.00 7.52
CA LEU A 35 3.93 0.00 6.09
C LEU A 35 5.39 -0.36 5.80
N TYR A 36 6.34 0.23 6.53
CA TYR A 36 7.76 -0.08 6.43
C TYR A 36 8.06 -1.55 6.75
N ASN A 37 7.47 -2.10 7.80
CA ASN A 37 7.65 -3.50 8.16
C ASN A 37 7.07 -4.44 7.10
N THR A 38 5.93 -4.08 6.52
CA THR A 38 5.33 -4.83 5.40
C THR A 38 6.23 -4.80 4.16
N TYR A 39 6.76 -3.64 3.81
CA TYR A 39 7.73 -3.51 2.73
C TYR A 39 9.03 -4.28 3.03
N SER A 40 9.59 -4.17 4.23
CA SER A 40 10.82 -4.87 4.62
C SER A 40 10.65 -6.39 4.56
N PHE A 41 9.49 -6.88 4.96
CA PHE A 41 9.14 -8.30 4.81
C PHE A 41 9.12 -8.71 3.33
N PHE A 42 8.45 -7.94 2.48
CA PHE A 42 8.43 -8.16 1.04
C PHE A 42 9.86 -8.16 0.46
N ALA A 43 10.62 -7.10 0.73
CA ALA A 43 11.96 -6.90 0.17
C ALA A 43 12.94 -8.01 0.59
N LEU A 44 12.88 -8.45 1.85
CA LEU A 44 13.74 -9.52 2.34
C LEU A 44 13.57 -10.80 1.51
N TYR A 45 12.35 -11.27 1.36
CA TYR A 45 12.09 -12.52 0.65
C TYR A 45 12.19 -12.37 -0.87
N ALA A 46 11.73 -11.26 -1.44
CA ALA A 46 11.86 -10.96 -2.85
C ALA A 46 13.33 -10.95 -3.30
N ASN A 47 14.23 -10.39 -2.49
CA ASN A 47 15.66 -10.39 -2.77
C ASN A 47 16.28 -11.80 -2.66
N VAL A 48 15.89 -12.57 -1.65
CA VAL A 48 16.40 -13.95 -1.47
C VAL A 48 15.98 -14.85 -2.63
N ASP A 49 14.73 -14.73 -3.06
CA ASP A 49 14.17 -15.55 -4.13
C ASP A 49 14.49 -15.02 -5.56
N GLY A 50 15.10 -13.85 -5.68
CA GLY A 50 15.36 -13.22 -6.97
C GLY A 50 14.09 -12.87 -7.74
N PHE A 51 13.08 -12.34 -7.02
CA PHE A 51 11.78 -12.00 -7.61
C PHE A 51 11.93 -11.03 -8.77
N ASN A 52 11.47 -11.47 -9.94
CA ASN A 52 11.28 -10.65 -11.13
C ASN A 52 9.79 -10.53 -11.40
N TYR A 53 9.35 -9.32 -11.75
CA TYR A 53 7.94 -9.10 -12.02
C TYR A 53 7.52 -9.77 -13.33
N ALA A 54 6.91 -10.97 -13.20
CA ALA A 54 6.22 -11.65 -14.29
C ALA A 54 4.74 -11.68 -13.97
N GLU A 55 3.94 -10.87 -14.65
CA GLU A 55 2.54 -10.68 -14.31
C GLU A 55 1.72 -11.95 -14.53
N LYS A 56 1.07 -12.45 -13.48
CA LYS A 56 0.00 -13.44 -13.56
C LYS A 56 -1.35 -12.75 -13.63
N GLN A 57 -2.25 -13.35 -14.38
CA GLN A 57 -3.65 -12.89 -14.39
C GLN A 57 -4.25 -13.00 -12.99
N VAL A 58 -5.13 -12.06 -12.65
CA VAL A 58 -5.73 -12.02 -11.30
C VAL A 58 -6.61 -13.24 -11.04
N GLU A 59 -7.31 -13.72 -12.05
CA GLU A 59 -8.19 -14.89 -11.98
C GLU A 59 -7.45 -16.18 -11.63
N ASP A 60 -6.17 -16.28 -11.99
CA ASP A 60 -5.33 -17.45 -11.71
C ASP A 60 -4.74 -17.43 -10.28
N ARG A 61 -4.94 -16.35 -9.54
CA ARG A 61 -4.40 -16.17 -8.18
C ARG A 61 -5.30 -16.86 -7.14
N PRO A 62 -4.73 -17.32 -6.01
CA PRO A 62 -5.52 -17.81 -4.86
C PRO A 62 -6.57 -16.81 -4.39
N GLU A 63 -7.66 -17.33 -3.79
CA GLU A 63 -8.77 -16.53 -3.28
C GLU A 63 -8.33 -15.38 -2.37
N ILE A 64 -7.37 -15.63 -1.47
CA ILE A 64 -6.85 -14.59 -0.57
C ILE A 64 -6.14 -13.44 -1.31
N ASP A 65 -5.50 -13.73 -2.45
CA ASP A 65 -4.87 -12.70 -3.28
C ASP A 65 -5.95 -11.89 -4.01
N ARG A 66 -6.98 -12.55 -4.53
CA ARG A 66 -8.12 -11.88 -5.17
C ARG A 66 -8.88 -11.01 -4.18
N TRP A 67 -9.10 -11.53 -2.97
CA TRP A 67 -9.74 -10.76 -1.90
C TRP A 67 -9.00 -9.44 -1.59
N ILE A 68 -7.70 -9.48 -1.33
CA ILE A 68 -6.96 -8.23 -1.02
C ILE A 68 -6.90 -7.28 -2.21
N LEU A 69 -6.89 -7.78 -3.45
CA LEU A 69 -6.96 -6.95 -4.64
C LEU A 69 -8.36 -6.33 -4.84
N SER A 70 -9.43 -7.03 -4.46
CA SER A 70 -10.78 -6.47 -4.40
C SER A 70 -10.86 -5.32 -3.39
N GLU A 71 -10.37 -5.52 -2.15
CA GLU A 71 -10.28 -4.49 -1.13
C GLU A 71 -9.45 -3.28 -1.58
N LEU A 72 -8.34 -3.54 -2.30
CA LEU A 72 -7.49 -2.49 -2.86
C LEU A 72 -8.22 -1.65 -3.91
N ASN A 73 -9.00 -2.28 -4.79
CA ASN A 73 -9.76 -1.57 -5.81
C ASN A 73 -10.93 -0.78 -5.22
N LEU A 74 -11.57 -1.27 -4.16
CA LEU A 74 -12.51 -0.48 -3.35
C LEU A 74 -11.83 0.75 -2.75
N LEU A 75 -10.65 0.56 -2.15
CA LEU A 75 -9.88 1.68 -1.59
C LEU A 75 -9.54 2.73 -2.65
N ILE A 76 -9.09 2.33 -3.85
CA ILE A 76 -8.78 3.27 -4.95
C ILE A 76 -10.02 4.11 -5.30
N LYS A 77 -11.18 3.45 -5.45
CA LYS A 77 -12.45 4.09 -5.77
C LYS A 77 -12.86 5.11 -4.71
N ASP A 78 -12.83 4.70 -3.44
CA ASP A 78 -13.24 5.53 -2.30
C ASP A 78 -12.27 6.71 -2.09
N VAL A 79 -10.96 6.46 -2.14
CA VAL A 79 -9.94 7.51 -1.99
C VAL A 79 -10.02 8.53 -3.11
N LYS A 80 -10.27 8.10 -4.35
CA LYS A 80 -10.45 9.03 -5.47
C LYS A 80 -11.65 9.94 -5.24
N ALA A 81 -12.81 9.39 -4.88
CA ALA A 81 -14.02 10.16 -4.58
C ALA A 81 -13.79 11.14 -3.41
N LEU A 82 -13.12 10.69 -2.36
CA LEU A 82 -12.80 11.54 -1.20
C LEU A 82 -11.85 12.68 -1.53
N TYR A 83 -10.86 12.47 -2.40
CA TYR A 83 -10.00 13.57 -2.86
C TYR A 83 -10.77 14.58 -3.73
N GLU A 84 -11.68 14.11 -4.58
CA GLU A 84 -12.55 14.96 -5.40
C GLU A 84 -13.51 15.79 -4.53
N ASP A 85 -13.95 15.26 -3.39
CA ASP A 85 -14.79 15.94 -2.40
C ASP A 85 -14.01 16.78 -1.37
N TYR A 86 -12.69 16.91 -1.52
CA TYR A 86 -11.83 17.64 -0.58
C TYR A 86 -11.87 17.12 0.86
N GLU A 87 -11.94 15.79 1.05
CA GLU A 87 -11.99 15.09 2.33
C GLU A 87 -10.66 14.38 2.71
N PRO A 88 -9.53 15.09 2.79
CA PRO A 88 -8.21 14.45 2.96
C PRO A 88 -8.07 13.71 4.29
N THR A 89 -8.83 14.12 5.32
CA THR A 89 -8.83 13.42 6.62
C THR A 89 -9.38 12.01 6.49
N ARG A 90 -10.47 11.84 5.75
CA ARG A 90 -11.05 10.52 5.49
C ARG A 90 -10.12 9.69 4.61
N VAL A 91 -9.50 10.28 3.59
CA VAL A 91 -8.48 9.62 2.77
C VAL A 91 -7.39 9.01 3.64
N ALA A 92 -6.78 9.80 4.53
CA ALA A 92 -5.70 9.31 5.39
C ALA A 92 -6.16 8.16 6.31
N ARG A 93 -7.40 8.22 6.81
CA ARG A 93 -7.97 7.17 7.66
C ARG A 93 -8.26 5.89 6.91
N GLU A 94 -8.89 5.96 5.72
CA GLU A 94 -9.17 4.78 4.88
C GLU A 94 -7.87 4.07 4.48
N ILE A 95 -6.87 4.81 4.03
CA ILE A 95 -5.56 4.22 3.72
C ILE A 95 -4.92 3.58 4.95
N SER A 96 -4.99 4.25 6.12
CA SER A 96 -4.43 3.69 7.36
C SER A 96 -5.13 2.40 7.78
N THR A 97 -6.45 2.33 7.65
CA THR A 97 -7.24 1.13 7.92
C THR A 97 -6.85 -0.01 6.98
N PHE A 98 -6.78 0.26 5.67
CA PHE A 98 -6.35 -0.75 4.71
C PHE A 98 -4.95 -1.30 5.02
N VAL A 99 -3.97 -0.43 5.28
CA VAL A 99 -2.59 -0.85 5.56
C VAL A 99 -2.50 -1.67 6.84
N ASN A 100 -3.16 -1.24 7.91
CA ASN A 100 -3.07 -1.91 9.20
C ASN A 100 -3.90 -3.19 9.24
N ASP A 101 -5.16 -3.12 8.86
CA ASP A 101 -6.09 -4.21 9.08
C ASP A 101 -6.09 -5.19 7.91
N ASN A 102 -6.37 -4.75 6.69
CA ASN A 102 -6.48 -5.65 5.54
C ASN A 102 -5.11 -6.17 5.10
N LEU A 103 -4.13 -5.29 4.89
CA LEU A 103 -2.85 -5.68 4.33
C LEU A 103 -1.94 -6.36 5.36
N SER A 104 -1.63 -5.69 6.48
CA SER A 104 -0.66 -6.20 7.47
C SER A 104 -1.23 -7.30 8.34
N ASN A 105 -2.37 -7.03 9.03
CA ASN A 105 -2.94 -7.94 10.03
C ASN A 105 -3.65 -9.14 9.42
N TRP A 106 -4.19 -9.02 8.22
CA TRP A 106 -4.85 -10.13 7.54
C TRP A 106 -3.96 -10.72 6.46
N TYR A 107 -3.77 -10.04 5.33
CA TYR A 107 -3.10 -10.62 4.17
C TYR A 107 -1.69 -11.12 4.48
N VAL A 108 -0.80 -10.23 4.93
CA VAL A 108 0.60 -10.59 5.19
C VAL A 108 0.70 -11.66 6.29
N ARG A 109 -0.07 -11.49 7.36
CA ARG A 109 -0.06 -12.45 8.48
C ARG A 109 -0.47 -13.86 8.05
N LEU A 110 -1.53 -14.00 7.26
CA LEU A 110 -2.03 -15.29 6.78
C LEU A 110 -1.13 -15.89 5.69
N CYS A 111 -0.54 -15.04 4.85
CA CYS A 111 0.29 -15.45 3.72
C CYS A 111 1.77 -15.70 4.07
N ARG A 112 2.22 -15.43 5.31
CA ARG A 112 3.65 -15.55 5.69
C ARG A 112 4.30 -16.86 5.26
N ARG A 113 3.60 -17.99 5.41
CA ARG A 113 4.14 -19.30 5.04
C ARG A 113 4.40 -19.47 3.54
N ARG A 114 3.69 -18.74 2.68
CA ARG A 114 3.90 -18.75 1.23
C ARG A 114 5.25 -18.15 0.86
N PHE A 115 5.69 -17.11 1.58
CA PHE A 115 6.99 -16.46 1.39
C PHE A 115 8.16 -17.28 1.94
N TRP A 116 7.96 -18.05 3.00
CA TRP A 116 9.04 -18.82 3.67
C TRP A 116 9.35 -20.17 3.01
N LYS A 117 8.42 -20.76 2.27
CA LYS A 117 8.65 -22.04 1.59
C LYS A 117 9.77 -21.90 0.58
N GLY A 118 10.67 -22.92 0.53
CA GLY A 118 11.88 -22.89 -0.30
C GLY A 118 11.63 -22.91 -1.80
N ASP A 119 10.51 -23.47 -2.24
CA ASP A 119 10.20 -23.60 -3.66
C ASP A 119 9.65 -22.30 -4.24
N TYR A 120 10.24 -21.84 -5.35
CA TYR A 120 9.76 -20.68 -6.09
C TYR A 120 8.57 -21.07 -6.98
N SER A 121 7.43 -21.35 -6.33
CA SER A 121 6.20 -21.82 -6.96
C SER A 121 5.34 -20.69 -7.51
N ASP A 122 4.38 -21.04 -8.36
CA ASP A 122 3.38 -20.12 -8.88
C ASP A 122 2.58 -19.43 -7.78
N ASP A 123 2.26 -20.14 -6.69
CA ASP A 123 1.61 -19.59 -5.51
C ASP A 123 2.46 -18.50 -4.84
N LYS A 124 3.77 -18.74 -4.72
CA LYS A 124 4.72 -17.77 -4.17
C LYS A 124 4.86 -16.54 -5.06
N ILE A 125 4.93 -16.73 -6.38
CA ILE A 125 4.97 -15.64 -7.36
C ILE A 125 3.69 -14.80 -7.27
N SER A 126 2.52 -15.43 -7.18
CA SER A 126 1.24 -14.73 -6.96
C SER A 126 1.26 -13.88 -5.70
N ALA A 127 1.78 -14.40 -4.58
CA ALA A 127 1.89 -13.67 -3.34
C ALA A 127 2.81 -12.44 -3.46
N TYR A 128 3.96 -12.58 -4.12
CA TYR A 128 4.87 -11.44 -4.39
C TYR A 128 4.22 -10.37 -5.24
N GLN A 129 3.59 -10.76 -6.35
CA GLN A 129 2.93 -9.80 -7.26
C GLN A 129 1.79 -9.07 -6.58
N THR A 130 0.99 -9.78 -5.79
CA THR A 130 -0.12 -9.19 -5.04
C THR A 130 0.37 -8.19 -4.01
N LEU A 131 1.38 -8.56 -3.20
CA LEU A 131 1.94 -7.67 -2.19
C LEU A 131 2.63 -6.45 -2.83
N TYR A 132 3.36 -6.66 -3.94
CA TYR A 132 3.95 -5.58 -4.73
C TYR A 132 2.89 -4.58 -5.19
N THR A 133 1.80 -5.07 -5.79
CA THR A 133 0.68 -4.24 -6.27
C THR A 133 0.07 -3.43 -5.13
N CYS A 134 -0.15 -4.06 -3.96
CA CYS A 134 -0.68 -3.35 -2.79
C CYS A 134 0.26 -2.23 -2.32
N LEU A 135 1.56 -2.52 -2.20
CA LEU A 135 2.55 -1.53 -1.73
C LEU A 135 2.69 -0.36 -2.70
N GLU A 136 2.78 -0.63 -4.00
CA GLU A 136 2.87 0.39 -5.04
C GLU A 136 1.63 1.29 -5.07
N THR A 137 0.44 0.69 -5.02
CA THR A 137 -0.83 1.42 -5.03
C THR A 137 -1.00 2.27 -3.77
N VAL A 138 -0.73 1.72 -2.60
CA VAL A 138 -0.76 2.48 -1.33
C VAL A 138 0.20 3.66 -1.38
N ALA A 139 1.41 3.48 -1.93
CA ALA A 139 2.35 4.58 -2.11
C ALA A 139 1.77 5.68 -3.01
N LYS A 140 1.20 5.32 -4.16
CA LYS A 140 0.59 6.28 -5.10
C LYS A 140 -0.60 7.02 -4.48
N LEU A 141 -1.50 6.34 -3.77
CA LEU A 141 -2.64 6.95 -3.09
C LEU A 141 -2.24 7.90 -1.95
N SER A 142 -1.13 7.57 -1.27
CA SER A 142 -0.64 8.32 -0.10
C SER A 142 0.31 9.47 -0.45
N ALA A 143 0.88 9.48 -1.65
CA ALA A 143 1.89 10.46 -2.07
C ALA A 143 1.47 11.93 -1.92
N PRO A 144 0.19 12.32 -2.15
CA PRO A 144 -0.23 13.70 -1.91
C PRO A 144 -0.09 14.17 -0.46
N ILE A 145 -0.17 13.25 0.51
CA ILE A 145 -0.08 13.55 1.95
C ILE A 145 1.33 13.31 2.49
N ALA A 146 1.98 12.22 2.07
CA ALA A 146 3.30 11.78 2.55
C ALA A 146 4.32 11.66 1.40
N PRO A 147 4.68 12.78 0.74
CA PRO A 147 5.39 12.78 -0.53
C PRO A 147 6.79 12.13 -0.47
N PHE A 148 7.52 12.29 0.62
CA PHE A 148 8.91 11.85 0.69
C PHE A 148 9.04 10.35 0.98
N PHE A 149 8.29 9.85 1.95
CA PHE A 149 8.30 8.43 2.28
C PHE A 149 7.75 7.58 1.13
N MET A 150 6.67 8.05 0.49
CA MET A 150 6.04 7.30 -0.60
C MET A 150 6.87 7.33 -1.88
N ASP A 151 7.59 8.42 -2.15
CA ASP A 151 8.53 8.48 -3.28
C ASP A 151 9.71 7.53 -3.07
N GLN A 152 10.27 7.45 -1.86
CA GLN A 152 11.32 6.49 -1.55
C GLN A 152 10.84 5.05 -1.69
N LEU A 153 9.66 4.72 -1.15
CA LEU A 153 9.07 3.40 -1.27
C LEU A 153 8.85 3.00 -2.74
N PHE A 154 8.30 3.91 -3.53
CA PHE A 154 8.11 3.70 -4.97
C PHE A 154 9.42 3.45 -5.69
N GLN A 155 10.45 4.28 -5.45
CA GLN A 155 11.76 4.09 -6.08
C GLN A 155 12.38 2.74 -5.73
N ASP A 156 12.28 2.31 -4.48
CA ASP A 156 12.83 1.03 -4.03
C ASP A 156 12.08 -0.15 -4.66
N LEU A 157 10.76 -0.07 -4.81
CA LEU A 157 9.96 -1.07 -5.53
C LEU A 157 10.29 -1.09 -7.03
N ASN A 158 10.39 0.08 -7.66
CA ASN A 158 10.63 0.20 -9.10
C ASN A 158 12.06 -0.23 -9.51
N LYS A 159 13.06 -0.10 -8.62
CA LYS A 159 14.42 -0.63 -8.87
C LYS A 159 14.42 -2.13 -9.14
N VAL A 160 13.52 -2.88 -8.54
CA VAL A 160 13.43 -4.34 -8.72
C VAL A 160 12.71 -4.70 -10.00
N THR A 161 11.66 -3.98 -10.36
CA THR A 161 10.76 -4.34 -11.46
C THR A 161 11.05 -3.59 -12.75
N GLY A 162 11.53 -2.35 -12.65
CA GLY A 162 11.70 -1.46 -13.79
C GLY A 162 10.39 -1.19 -14.55
N LYS A 163 9.24 -1.36 -13.89
CA LYS A 163 7.90 -1.26 -14.48
C LYS A 163 7.57 0.15 -14.95
N ASP A 164 7.93 1.14 -14.12
CA ASP A 164 7.73 2.54 -14.42
C ASP A 164 9.00 3.19 -14.98
N SER A 165 8.87 3.94 -16.07
CA SER A 165 9.98 4.66 -16.71
C SER A 165 10.32 5.97 -16.01
N VAL A 166 9.48 6.42 -15.07
CA VAL A 166 9.67 7.67 -14.33
C VAL A 166 10.51 7.43 -13.07
N ASN A 167 11.22 8.46 -12.64
CA ASN A 167 12.14 8.40 -11.50
C ASN A 167 11.53 8.94 -10.20
N SER A 168 10.26 9.32 -10.20
CA SER A 168 9.53 9.78 -9.01
C SER A 168 8.07 9.38 -9.09
N ILE A 169 7.50 9.03 -7.94
CA ILE A 169 6.08 8.71 -7.79
C ILE A 169 5.18 9.88 -8.22
N HIS A 170 5.66 11.11 -8.05
CA HIS A 170 4.93 12.33 -8.39
C HIS A 170 4.77 12.56 -9.89
N LEU A 171 5.44 11.76 -10.71
CA LEU A 171 5.34 11.78 -12.17
C LEU A 171 4.49 10.60 -12.70
N THR A 172 3.94 9.80 -11.81
CA THR A 172 3.04 8.69 -12.18
C THR A 172 1.59 9.16 -12.21
N ASP A 173 0.76 8.43 -12.95
CA ASP A 173 -0.68 8.65 -12.92
C ASP A 173 -1.29 8.19 -11.60
N PHE A 174 -2.40 8.83 -11.20
CA PHE A 174 -3.18 8.40 -10.06
C PHE A 174 -3.82 7.03 -10.35
N PRO A 175 -3.84 6.09 -9.38
CA PRO A 175 -4.41 4.77 -9.59
C PRO A 175 -5.88 4.81 -10.03
N VAL A 176 -6.23 3.94 -10.97
CA VAL A 176 -7.61 3.75 -11.44
C VAL A 176 -8.11 2.40 -10.95
N ALA A 177 -9.30 2.39 -10.35
CA ALA A 177 -9.92 1.16 -9.89
C ALA A 177 -10.36 0.29 -11.08
N ASP A 178 -10.07 -0.99 -11.02
CA ASP A 178 -10.66 -1.99 -11.88
C ASP A 178 -11.90 -2.56 -11.19
N GLU A 179 -13.06 -2.09 -11.61
CA GLU A 179 -14.35 -2.51 -11.01
C GLU A 179 -14.65 -4.00 -11.22
N SER A 180 -14.06 -4.64 -12.22
CA SER A 180 -14.25 -6.08 -12.46
C SER A 180 -13.60 -6.96 -11.38
N LEU A 181 -12.66 -6.41 -10.62
CA LEU A 181 -11.97 -7.10 -9.52
C LEU A 181 -12.65 -6.91 -8.16
N ILE A 182 -13.69 -6.09 -8.11
CA ILE A 182 -14.42 -5.82 -6.86
C ILE A 182 -15.47 -6.91 -6.67
N ASP A 183 -15.28 -7.75 -5.65
CA ASP A 183 -16.29 -8.73 -5.23
C ASP A 183 -17.44 -7.99 -4.51
N THR A 184 -18.68 -8.21 -4.99
CA THR A 184 -19.92 -7.61 -4.45
C THR A 184 -20.66 -8.59 -3.54
#